data_a83d7d8411d54de0cf46a22e762f0dc2
#
_entry.id   a83d7d8411d54de0cf46a22e762f0dc2
#
_cell.length_a   1.000
_cell.length_b   1.000
_cell.length_c   1.000
_cell.angle_alpha   90.00
_cell.angle_beta   90.00
_cell.angle_gamma   90.00
#
_symmetry.space_group_name_H-M   'P 1'
#
loop_
_entity.id
_entity.type
_entity.pdbx_description
1 polymer ?
#
loop_
_entity_poly.entity_id
_entity_poly.type
_entity_poly.pdbx_seq_one_letter_code
_entity_poly.pdbx_strand_id
1 'polypeptide(L)'
;MSVRVYGCNHVAIGVTEIEKARAFYQDVFNLELQSGGEDRAFFKLGEHQFLAMSKVDQVPRDNRHFGMMVRDEQQLAEVREKVTKKYGLELIEGFRCAFRDPFGNRIDVVDLHDECLVWLLPYQEVQKAGIRFD
;
A
#
# COMPACT_ATOMS: atom_id res chain seq x y z
N MET A 1 -17.03 22.48 20.28
CA MET A 1 -16.39 22.24 18.96
C MET A 1 -16.22 20.74 18.76
N SER A 2 -16.72 20.22 17.67
CA SER A 2 -16.57 18.80 17.36
C SER A 2 -15.28 18.55 16.54
N VAL A 3 -14.67 17.40 16.76
CA VAL A 3 -13.51 16.97 15.99
C VAL A 3 -13.95 16.59 14.57
N ARG A 4 -13.14 16.92 13.58
CA ARG A 4 -13.32 16.46 12.21
C ARG A 4 -12.03 15.79 11.75
N VAL A 5 -12.15 14.57 11.25
CA VAL A 5 -11.03 13.83 10.64
C VAL A 5 -11.00 14.13 9.14
N TYR A 6 -9.83 14.48 8.62
CA TYR A 6 -9.66 14.83 7.20
C TYR A 6 -9.07 13.69 6.37
N GLY A 7 -8.78 12.57 6.97
CA GLY A 7 -8.26 11.42 6.26
C GLY A 7 -7.24 10.66 7.08
N CYS A 8 -6.53 9.77 6.40
CA CYS A 8 -5.47 8.97 6.98
C CYS A 8 -4.11 9.58 6.60
N ASN A 9 -3.22 9.72 7.58
CA ASN A 9 -1.87 10.25 7.34
C ASN A 9 -0.89 9.16 6.91
N HIS A 10 -0.99 7.99 7.56
CA HIS A 10 -0.04 6.91 7.30
C HIS A 10 -0.62 5.55 7.69
N VAL A 11 0.05 4.53 7.18
CA VAL A 11 -0.14 3.13 7.55
C VAL A 11 1.17 2.63 8.14
N ALA A 12 1.09 1.86 9.21
CA ALA A 12 2.27 1.26 9.84
C ALA A 12 2.17 -0.27 9.79
N ILE A 13 3.26 -0.90 9.37
CA ILE A 13 3.36 -2.36 9.33
C ILE A 13 4.64 -2.83 9.99
N GLY A 14 4.62 -4.08 10.46
CA GLY A 14 5.82 -4.76 10.94
C GLY A 14 6.38 -5.68 9.86
N VAL A 15 7.68 -5.80 9.80
CA VAL A 15 8.38 -6.74 8.92
C VAL A 15 9.54 -7.36 9.68
N THR A 16 9.91 -8.59 9.34
CA THR A 16 10.98 -9.28 10.05
C THR A 16 12.37 -8.95 9.51
N GLU A 17 12.46 -8.46 8.26
CA GLU A 17 13.72 -8.11 7.61
C GLU A 17 13.55 -6.81 6.82
N ILE A 18 14.06 -5.72 7.34
CA ILE A 18 13.89 -4.37 6.74
C ILE A 18 14.47 -4.29 5.34
N GLU A 19 15.64 -4.83 5.09
CA GLU A 19 16.31 -4.76 3.78
C GLU A 19 15.48 -5.45 2.69
N LYS A 20 14.97 -6.64 2.98
CA LYS A 20 14.11 -7.38 2.05
C LYS A 20 12.77 -6.68 1.84
N ALA A 21 12.22 -6.10 2.89
CA ALA A 21 10.97 -5.35 2.80
C ALA A 21 11.14 -4.11 1.91
N ARG A 22 12.21 -3.36 2.09
CA ARG A 22 12.53 -2.21 1.25
C ARG A 22 12.61 -2.62 -0.22
N ALA A 23 13.35 -3.68 -0.51
CA ALA A 23 13.52 -4.18 -1.87
C ALA A 23 12.17 -4.59 -2.48
N PHE A 24 11.35 -5.31 -1.72
CA PHE A 24 10.03 -5.75 -2.18
C PHE A 24 9.11 -4.58 -2.53
N TYR A 25 8.95 -3.62 -1.63
CA TYR A 25 8.02 -2.51 -1.84
C TYR A 25 8.51 -1.53 -2.90
N GLN A 26 9.81 -1.35 -3.04
CA GLN A 26 10.37 -0.55 -4.13
C GLN A 26 10.19 -1.24 -5.49
N ASP A 27 10.38 -2.55 -5.55
CA ASP A 27 10.26 -3.30 -6.79
C ASP A 27 8.81 -3.44 -7.25
N VAL A 28 7.90 -3.84 -6.35
CA VAL A 28 6.50 -4.11 -6.71
C VAL A 28 5.70 -2.83 -6.93
N PHE A 29 5.88 -1.84 -6.08
CA PHE A 29 5.04 -0.62 -6.07
C PHE A 29 5.80 0.64 -6.45
N ASN A 30 7.08 0.54 -6.75
CA ASN A 30 7.92 1.69 -7.09
C ASN A 30 7.85 2.81 -6.05
N LEU A 31 7.78 2.45 -4.77
CA LEU A 31 7.67 3.43 -3.70
C LEU A 31 8.98 4.19 -3.51
N GLU A 32 8.86 5.48 -3.28
CA GLU A 32 9.99 6.36 -2.98
C GLU A 32 10.32 6.29 -1.49
N LEU A 33 11.56 5.90 -1.18
CA LEU A 33 12.05 5.88 0.20
C LEU A 33 12.30 7.32 0.66
N GLN A 34 11.66 7.72 1.76
CA GLN A 34 11.84 9.05 2.34
C GLN A 34 12.96 9.07 3.37
N SER A 35 13.00 8.07 4.23
CA SER A 35 14.04 7.93 5.24
C SER A 35 14.05 6.50 5.74
N GLY A 36 15.12 6.11 6.42
CA GLY A 36 15.21 4.77 6.97
C GLY A 36 16.53 4.55 7.70
N GLY A 37 16.63 3.38 8.32
CA GLY A 37 17.80 2.91 9.06
C GLY A 37 17.77 1.39 9.09
N GLU A 38 18.44 0.82 10.08
CA GLU A 38 18.54 -0.64 10.21
C GLU A 38 17.20 -1.29 10.57
N ASP A 39 16.39 -0.60 11.38
CA ASP A 39 15.15 -1.15 11.94
C ASP A 39 13.88 -0.47 11.45
N ARG A 40 13.98 0.50 10.55
CA ARG A 40 12.85 1.28 10.08
C ARG A 40 13.02 1.69 8.63
N ALA A 41 11.88 1.90 7.96
CA ALA A 41 11.84 2.52 6.64
C ALA A 41 10.52 3.29 6.50
N PHE A 42 10.59 4.44 5.84
CA PHE A 42 9.43 5.28 5.56
C PHE A 42 9.35 5.54 4.08
N PHE A 43 8.24 5.15 3.47
CA PHE A 43 7.99 5.31 2.05
C PHE A 43 6.85 6.29 1.82
N LYS A 44 6.98 7.10 0.79
CA LYS A 44 5.91 7.95 0.34
C LYS A 44 4.80 7.10 -0.29
N LEU A 45 3.55 7.35 0.08
CA LEU A 45 2.35 6.78 -0.55
C LEU A 45 1.55 7.93 -1.17
N GLY A 46 1.58 8.01 -2.50
CA GLY A 46 0.91 9.12 -3.17
C GLY A 46 1.46 10.46 -2.70
N GLU A 47 0.60 11.48 -2.59
CA GLU A 47 1.02 12.83 -2.23
C GLU A 47 0.88 13.17 -0.75
N HIS A 48 0.02 12.46 -0.03
CA HIS A 48 -0.41 12.88 1.31
C HIS A 48 -0.17 11.85 2.40
N GLN A 49 0.30 10.66 2.06
CA GLN A 49 0.40 9.56 3.01
C GLN A 49 1.78 8.93 2.95
N PHE A 50 2.10 8.18 3.99
CA PHE A 50 3.32 7.39 3.98
C PHE A 50 3.09 6.00 4.57
N LEU A 51 3.96 5.08 4.21
CA LEU A 51 4.02 3.74 4.74
C LEU A 51 5.22 3.68 5.69
N ALA A 52 4.94 3.39 6.95
CA ALA A 52 5.97 3.20 7.96
C ALA A 52 6.20 1.71 8.18
N MET A 53 7.44 1.28 8.13
CA MET A 53 7.84 -0.08 8.43
C MET A 53 8.75 -0.10 9.65
N SER A 54 8.50 -1.05 10.53
CA SER A 54 9.39 -1.30 11.68
C SER A 54 9.76 -2.77 11.73
N LYS A 55 10.99 -3.05 12.11
CA LYS A 55 11.44 -4.41 12.32
C LYS A 55 10.76 -4.99 13.55
N VAL A 56 10.18 -6.16 13.39
CA VAL A 56 9.53 -6.91 14.48
C VAL A 56 10.03 -8.35 14.45
N ASP A 57 9.88 -9.06 15.57
CA ASP A 57 10.27 -10.47 15.64
C ASP A 57 9.27 -11.37 14.92
N GLN A 58 7.99 -11.00 14.95
CA GLN A 58 6.93 -11.77 14.32
C GLN A 58 5.82 -10.86 13.83
N VAL A 59 5.32 -11.11 12.62
CA VAL A 59 4.17 -10.40 12.05
C VAL A 59 2.91 -11.20 12.37
N PRO A 60 1.92 -10.60 13.06
CA PRO A 60 0.65 -11.27 13.33
C PRO A 60 -0.07 -11.63 12.03
N ARG A 61 -0.54 -12.87 11.93
CA ARG A 61 -1.32 -13.31 10.77
C ARG A 61 -2.80 -13.23 11.08
N ASP A 62 -3.38 -12.07 10.84
CA ASP A 62 -4.78 -11.76 11.09
C ASP A 62 -5.43 -11.12 9.87
N ASN A 63 -6.63 -10.54 10.05
CA ASN A 63 -7.38 -9.92 8.97
C ASN A 63 -7.09 -8.43 8.78
N ARG A 64 -6.18 -7.86 9.57
CA ARG A 64 -5.79 -6.47 9.38
C ARG A 64 -5.07 -6.32 8.05
N HIS A 65 -5.45 -5.31 7.30
CA HIS A 65 -4.88 -5.06 5.98
C HIS A 65 -5.04 -3.60 5.62
N PHE A 66 -4.35 -3.19 4.58
CA PHE A 66 -4.53 -1.87 3.99
C PHE A 66 -4.60 -2.01 2.47
N GLY A 67 -5.14 -0.98 1.84
CA GLY A 67 -5.28 -0.93 0.39
C GLY A 67 -4.34 0.08 -0.22
N MET A 68 -3.80 -0.27 -1.38
CA MET A 68 -3.06 0.65 -2.24
C MET A 68 -3.86 0.92 -3.51
N MET A 69 -3.75 2.12 -4.02
CA MET A 69 -4.36 2.51 -5.28
C MET A 69 -3.29 2.63 -6.35
N VAL A 70 -3.49 1.94 -7.47
CA VAL A 70 -2.69 2.12 -8.68
C VAL A 70 -3.55 2.79 -9.75
N ARG A 71 -2.93 3.25 -10.83
CA ARG A 71 -3.62 4.09 -11.82
C ARG A 71 -4.73 3.36 -12.58
N ASP A 72 -4.47 2.13 -13.04
CA ASP A 72 -5.36 1.42 -13.97
C ASP A 72 -5.19 -0.09 -13.89
N GLU A 73 -6.01 -0.82 -14.66
CA GLU A 73 -5.97 -2.29 -14.73
C GLU A 73 -4.62 -2.80 -15.22
N GLN A 74 -3.93 -2.07 -16.09
CA GLN A 74 -2.60 -2.49 -16.56
C GLN A 74 -1.61 -2.53 -15.41
N GLN A 75 -1.57 -1.51 -14.57
CA GLN A 75 -0.71 -1.51 -13.39
C GLN A 75 -1.13 -2.57 -12.38
N LEU A 76 -2.42 -2.80 -12.23
CA LEU A 76 -2.92 -3.87 -11.37
C LEU A 76 -2.42 -5.24 -11.85
N ALA A 77 -2.48 -5.49 -13.16
CA ALA A 77 -1.97 -6.72 -13.76
C ALA A 77 -0.46 -6.87 -13.57
N GLU A 78 0.29 -5.78 -13.66
CA GLU A 78 1.74 -5.79 -13.39
C GLU A 78 2.05 -6.19 -11.95
N VAL A 79 1.28 -5.69 -10.99
CA VAL A 79 1.43 -6.09 -9.59
C VAL A 79 1.13 -7.58 -9.42
N ARG A 80 -0.01 -8.06 -9.96
CA ARG A 80 -0.37 -9.48 -9.89
C ARG A 80 0.72 -10.37 -10.45
N GLU A 81 1.24 -10.02 -11.63
CA GLU A 81 2.28 -10.81 -12.29
C GLU A 81 3.56 -10.84 -11.47
N LYS A 82 4.00 -9.70 -10.99
CA LYS A 82 5.24 -9.62 -10.23
C LYS A 82 5.17 -10.37 -8.90
N VAL A 83 4.10 -10.20 -8.14
CA VAL A 83 3.99 -10.89 -6.84
C VAL A 83 3.85 -12.41 -7.00
N THR A 84 3.19 -12.88 -8.05
CA THR A 84 3.03 -14.32 -8.28
C THR A 84 4.25 -14.95 -8.91
N LYS A 85 4.79 -14.37 -9.98
CA LYS A 85 5.88 -14.98 -10.77
C LYS A 85 7.25 -14.73 -10.15
N LYS A 86 7.53 -13.50 -9.72
CA LYS A 86 8.84 -13.17 -9.15
C LYS A 86 8.98 -13.55 -7.69
N TYR A 87 7.93 -13.35 -6.90
CA TYR A 87 7.97 -13.57 -5.45
C TYR A 87 7.27 -14.86 -5.00
N GLY A 88 6.59 -15.56 -5.92
CA GLY A 88 5.91 -16.81 -5.60
C GLY A 88 4.77 -16.66 -4.59
N LEU A 89 4.18 -15.49 -4.49
CA LEU A 89 3.09 -15.21 -3.56
C LEU A 89 1.75 -15.64 -4.18
N GLU A 90 0.83 -16.08 -3.33
CA GLU A 90 -0.50 -16.48 -3.75
C GLU A 90 -1.46 -15.28 -3.68
N LEU A 91 -2.31 -15.15 -4.69
CA LEU A 91 -3.40 -14.17 -4.67
C LEU A 91 -4.54 -14.69 -3.80
N ILE A 92 -5.14 -13.81 -3.03
CA ILE A 92 -6.30 -14.12 -2.20
C ILE A 92 -7.55 -14.14 -3.08
N GLU A 93 -8.29 -15.25 -3.08
CA GLU A 93 -9.51 -15.39 -3.86
C GLU A 93 -10.57 -14.36 -3.47
N GLY A 94 -11.38 -13.96 -4.47
CA GLY A 94 -12.49 -13.05 -4.26
C GLY A 94 -12.14 -11.58 -4.41
N PHE A 95 -10.89 -11.26 -4.71
CA PHE A 95 -10.40 -9.89 -4.88
C PHE A 95 -9.66 -9.74 -6.21
N ARG A 96 -9.67 -8.54 -6.77
CA ARG A 96 -8.98 -8.28 -8.03
C ARG A 96 -7.46 -8.42 -7.87
N CYS A 97 -6.93 -7.93 -6.75
CA CYS A 97 -5.53 -8.10 -6.42
C CYS A 97 -5.38 -7.96 -4.90
N ALA A 98 -5.25 -9.06 -4.22
CA ALA A 98 -4.97 -9.09 -2.80
C ALA A 98 -3.98 -10.22 -2.52
N PHE A 99 -3.03 -9.98 -1.64
CA PHE A 99 -2.00 -10.96 -1.30
C PHE A 99 -1.38 -10.62 0.05
N ARG A 100 -0.62 -11.55 0.59
CA ARG A 100 0.24 -11.26 1.74
C ARG A 100 1.66 -11.03 1.24
N ASP A 101 2.30 -9.99 1.76
CA ASP A 101 3.69 -9.71 1.45
C ASP A 101 4.59 -10.86 1.96
N PRO A 102 5.90 -10.87 1.64
CA PRO A 102 6.78 -11.97 2.08
C PRO A 102 6.86 -12.17 3.59
N PHE A 103 6.37 -11.21 4.37
CA PHE A 103 6.38 -11.26 5.83
C PHE A 103 5.03 -11.63 6.43
N GLY A 104 3.97 -11.63 5.63
CA GLY A 104 2.62 -12.00 6.04
C GLY A 104 1.63 -10.84 6.15
N ASN A 105 2.02 -9.61 5.89
CA ASN A 105 1.10 -8.47 5.87
C ASN A 105 0.16 -8.56 4.66
N ARG A 106 -1.14 -8.46 4.89
CA ARG A 106 -2.12 -8.47 3.82
C ARG A 106 -2.21 -7.10 3.17
N ILE A 107 -2.19 -7.08 1.85
CA ILE A 107 -2.32 -5.88 1.03
C ILE A 107 -3.39 -6.11 -0.02
N ASP A 108 -4.35 -5.21 -0.11
CA ASP A 108 -5.31 -5.16 -1.20
C ASP A 108 -4.86 -4.05 -2.17
N VAL A 109 -4.97 -4.30 -3.47
CA VAL A 109 -4.62 -3.30 -4.48
C VAL A 109 -5.83 -3.08 -5.37
N VAL A 110 -6.19 -1.82 -5.57
CA VAL A 110 -7.30 -1.40 -6.42
C VAL A 110 -6.80 -0.31 -7.38
N ASP A 111 -7.50 -0.11 -8.47
CA ASP A 111 -7.17 0.99 -9.37
C ASP A 111 -8.10 2.19 -9.15
N LEU A 112 -7.77 3.31 -9.77
CA LEU A 112 -8.54 4.56 -9.64
C LEU A 112 -9.94 4.48 -10.26
N HIS A 113 -10.22 3.43 -11.03
CA HIS A 113 -11.51 3.20 -11.68
C HIS A 113 -12.35 2.16 -10.95
N ASP A 114 -11.89 1.67 -9.81
CA ASP A 114 -12.63 0.69 -9.03
C ASP A 114 -13.92 1.31 -8.47
N GLU A 115 -15.03 0.63 -8.65
CA GLU A 115 -16.33 1.12 -8.18
C GLU A 115 -16.38 1.30 -6.66
N CYS A 116 -15.56 0.55 -5.93
CA CYS A 116 -15.47 0.70 -4.48
C CYS A 116 -14.91 2.06 -4.05
N LEU A 117 -14.29 2.81 -4.97
CA LEU A 117 -13.77 4.15 -4.69
C LEU A 117 -14.85 5.24 -4.79
N VAL A 118 -16.04 4.91 -5.27
CA VAL A 118 -17.13 5.89 -5.48
C VAL A 118 -17.47 6.65 -4.20
N TRP A 119 -17.33 6.01 -3.05
CA TRP A 119 -17.63 6.64 -1.76
C TRP A 119 -16.42 7.31 -1.11
N LEU A 120 -15.26 7.35 -1.79
CA LEU A 120 -14.12 8.14 -1.36
C LEU A 120 -14.30 9.60 -1.79
N LEU A 121 -15.30 10.24 -1.20
CA LEU A 121 -15.60 11.65 -1.45
C LEU A 121 -14.38 12.60 -1.41
N PRO A 122 -13.36 12.36 -0.57
CA PRO A 122 -12.18 13.24 -0.54
C PRO A 122 -11.47 13.42 -1.87
N TYR A 123 -11.55 12.44 -2.78
CA TYR A 123 -10.89 12.52 -4.08
C TYR A 123 -11.37 13.73 -4.90
N GLN A 124 -12.68 13.92 -5.02
CA GLN A 124 -13.24 15.04 -5.75
C GLN A 124 -12.94 16.39 -5.08
N GLU A 125 -13.02 16.44 -3.76
CA GLU A 125 -12.69 17.65 -3.00
C GLU A 125 -11.21 18.01 -3.13
N VAL A 126 -10.33 17.02 -3.09
CA VAL A 126 -8.89 17.20 -3.26
C VAL A 126 -8.58 17.74 -4.67
N GLN A 127 -9.22 17.18 -5.70
CA GLN A 127 -9.08 17.68 -7.07
C GLN A 127 -9.56 19.13 -7.22
N LYS A 128 -10.68 19.48 -6.58
CA LYS A 128 -11.18 20.86 -6.57
C LYS A 128 -10.22 21.82 -5.91
N ALA A 129 -9.45 21.36 -4.94
CA ALA A 129 -8.41 22.13 -4.28
C ALA A 129 -7.12 22.25 -5.11
N GLY A 130 -7.09 21.69 -6.32
CA GLY A 130 -5.93 21.75 -7.22
C GLY A 130 -4.85 20.72 -6.98
N ILE A 131 -5.10 19.74 -6.12
CA ILE A 131 -4.17 18.64 -5.84
C ILE A 131 -4.37 17.55 -6.90
N ARG A 132 -3.29 17.08 -7.51
CA ARG A 132 -3.32 16.09 -8.58
C ARG A 132 -2.71 14.77 -8.13
N PHE A 133 -3.29 13.68 -8.62
CA PHE A 133 -2.73 12.33 -8.49
C PHE A 133 -2.16 11.93 -9.84
N ASP A 134 -0.88 11.93 -9.96
CA ASP A 134 -0.16 11.49 -11.16
C ASP A 134 0.47 10.12 -10.97
#